data_71803c15c42e7fd729461e71209661ba
#
_entry.id   71803c15c42e7fd729461e71209661ba
#
_cell.length_a   1.000
_cell.length_b   1.000
_cell.length_c   1.000
_cell.angle_alpha   90.00
_cell.angle_beta   90.00
_cell.angle_gamma   90.00
#
_symmetry.space_group_name_H-M   'P 1'
#
loop_
_entity.id
_entity.type
_entity.pdbx_description
1 polymer ?
#
loop_
_entity_poly.entity_id
_entity_poly.type
_entity_poly.pdbx_seq_one_letter_code
_entity_poly.pdbx_strand_id
1 'polypeptide(L)'
;MKPTKLEWEDVTKFEEVKGYGQHIWRDEDKYYLVLEEGTIISWLVVYELPQELFTLLESGERTLLEISCKVKHDYWPPKVTQEEADRNFL
;
A
#
# COMPACT_ATOMS: atom_id res chain seq x y z
N MET A 1 2.83 -11.23 1.39
CA MET A 1 4.16 -10.83 0.86
C MET A 1 5.11 -10.52 1.98
N LYS A 2 6.39 -10.67 1.71
CA LYS A 2 7.41 -10.28 2.69
C LYS A 2 7.73 -8.80 2.54
N PRO A 3 7.91 -8.07 3.64
CA PRO A 3 8.34 -6.68 3.55
C PRO A 3 9.77 -6.58 3.03
N THR A 4 10.10 -5.43 2.46
CA THR A 4 11.47 -5.12 2.07
C THR A 4 12.28 -4.67 3.29
N LYS A 5 13.58 -4.45 3.09
CA LYS A 5 14.44 -3.88 4.11
C LYS A 5 14.49 -2.35 4.05
N LEU A 6 13.70 -1.75 3.15
CA LEU A 6 13.66 -0.30 3.00
C LEU A 6 12.97 0.34 4.21
N GLU A 7 13.42 1.53 4.53
CA GLU A 7 12.85 2.34 5.61
C GLU A 7 12.17 3.57 5.02
N TRP A 8 11.42 4.29 5.84
CA TRP A 8 10.74 5.51 5.43
C TRP A 8 11.71 6.51 4.79
N GLU A 9 12.91 6.63 5.35
CA GLU A 9 13.92 7.54 4.83
C GLU A 9 14.34 7.21 3.40
N ASP A 10 14.35 5.91 3.06
CA ASP A 10 14.66 5.47 1.70
C ASP A 10 13.53 5.85 0.75
N VAL A 11 12.30 5.59 1.18
CA VAL A 11 11.10 5.80 0.36
C VAL A 11 10.90 7.28 0.05
N THR A 12 11.20 8.17 0.98
CA THR A 12 11.03 9.61 0.76
C THR A 12 11.93 10.17 -0.33
N LYS A 13 12.93 9.42 -0.77
CA LYS A 13 13.77 9.79 -1.90
C LYS A 13 13.15 9.37 -3.24
N PHE A 14 12.12 8.57 -3.20
CA PHE A 14 11.40 8.12 -4.40
C PHE A 14 10.31 9.12 -4.77
N GLU A 15 9.60 8.85 -5.85
CA GLU A 15 8.50 9.70 -6.28
C GLU A 15 7.19 9.22 -5.63
N GLU A 16 6.50 10.13 -4.96
CA GLU A 16 5.20 9.80 -4.40
C GLU A 16 4.15 9.71 -5.51
N VAL A 17 3.39 8.63 -5.53
CA VAL A 17 2.23 8.50 -6.41
C VAL A 17 1.07 9.19 -5.70
N LYS A 18 0.64 10.34 -6.21
CA LYS A 18 -0.37 11.19 -5.56
C LYS A 18 -1.72 10.52 -5.50
N GLY A 19 -2.50 10.88 -4.49
CA GLY A 19 -3.86 10.39 -4.33
C GLY A 19 -4.01 9.20 -3.39
N TYR A 20 -2.93 8.73 -2.78
CA TYR A 20 -2.95 7.54 -1.92
C TYR A 20 -2.40 7.81 -0.51
N GLY A 21 -2.43 9.06 -0.08
CA GLY A 21 -2.07 9.40 1.30
C GLY A 21 -0.64 9.05 1.69
N GLN A 22 0.29 9.18 0.77
CA GLN A 22 1.70 8.85 0.98
C GLN A 22 1.96 7.34 1.19
N HIS A 23 1.01 6.50 0.82
CA HIS A 23 1.18 5.05 0.92
C HIS A 23 1.86 4.43 -0.30
N ILE A 24 1.76 5.07 -1.47
CA ILE A 24 2.29 4.51 -2.72
C ILE A 24 3.43 5.38 -3.24
N TRP A 25 4.54 4.74 -3.53
CA TRP A 25 5.76 5.39 -4.01
C TRP A 25 6.31 4.64 -5.22
N ARG A 26 7.07 5.33 -6.03
CA ARG A 26 7.64 4.77 -7.25
C ARG A 26 9.14 5.08 -7.32
N ASP A 27 9.93 4.06 -7.69
CA ASP A 27 11.34 4.20 -7.99
C ASP A 27 11.60 3.53 -9.33
N GLU A 28 11.80 4.33 -10.37
CA GLU A 28 11.94 3.88 -11.74
C GLU A 28 10.71 3.09 -12.19
N ASP A 29 10.85 1.78 -12.40
CA ASP A 29 9.75 0.92 -12.83
C ASP A 29 9.14 0.10 -11.70
N LYS A 30 9.55 0.36 -10.47
CA LYS A 30 9.07 -0.35 -9.29
C LYS A 30 8.16 0.51 -8.46
N TYR A 31 7.15 -0.13 -7.86
CA TYR A 31 6.22 0.53 -6.94
C TYR A 31 6.38 -0.02 -5.54
N TYR A 32 6.12 0.81 -4.56
CA TYR A 32 6.24 0.44 -3.16
C TYR A 32 5.00 0.88 -2.39
N LEU A 33 4.61 0.03 -1.45
CA LEU A 33 3.48 0.29 -0.56
C LEU A 33 4.01 0.44 0.86
N VAL A 34 3.71 1.56 1.49
CA VAL A 34 4.10 1.83 2.88
C VAL A 34 2.89 1.67 3.78
N LEU A 35 3.00 0.79 4.76
CA LEU A 35 1.94 0.51 5.71
C LEU A 35 2.44 0.73 7.13
N GLU A 36 1.52 1.13 8.00
CA GLU A 36 1.80 1.25 9.42
C GLU A 36 1.41 -0.05 10.11
N GLU A 37 2.31 -0.57 10.93
CA GLU A 37 2.07 -1.79 11.69
C GLU A 37 2.34 -1.56 13.17
N GLY A 38 1.84 -2.47 14.00
CA GLY A 38 1.96 -2.38 15.44
C GLY A 38 0.67 -1.93 16.11
N THR A 39 0.53 -2.27 17.38
CA THR A 39 -0.67 -1.93 18.16
C THR A 39 -0.38 -0.88 19.24
N ILE A 40 0.66 -1.09 20.02
CA ILE A 40 1.06 -0.15 21.07
C ILE A 40 2.10 0.83 20.55
N ILE A 41 3.13 0.29 19.89
CA ILE A 41 4.15 1.08 19.21
C ILE A 41 3.98 0.79 17.73
N SER A 42 3.81 1.84 16.92
CA SER A 42 3.67 1.66 15.48
C SER A 42 4.98 1.99 14.76
N TRP A 43 5.19 1.31 13.64
CA TRP A 43 6.33 1.55 12.77
C TRP A 43 5.88 1.41 11.32
N LEU A 44 6.64 1.97 10.40
CA LEU A 44 6.32 1.88 8.99
C LEU A 44 7.04 0.69 8.38
N VAL A 45 6.33 -0.03 7.52
CA VAL A 45 6.85 -1.19 6.80
C VAL A 45 6.67 -0.94 5.31
N VAL A 46 7.71 -1.18 4.53
CA VAL A 46 7.70 -0.94 3.10
C VAL A 46 7.66 -2.28 2.36
N TYR A 47 6.64 -2.44 1.51
CA TYR A 47 6.51 -3.62 0.65
C TYR A 47 6.78 -3.21 -0.80
N GLU A 48 7.38 -4.10 -1.58
CA GLU A 48 7.45 -3.90 -3.02
C GLU A 48 6.10 -4.32 -3.59
N LEU A 49 5.44 -3.40 -4.29
CA LEU A 49 4.11 -3.64 -4.84
C LEU A 49 4.24 -4.14 -6.28
N PRO A 50 3.82 -5.39 -6.57
CA PRO A 50 3.88 -5.89 -7.94
C PRO A 50 3.08 -5.01 -8.91
N GLN A 51 3.54 -4.94 -10.14
CA GLN A 51 2.89 -4.15 -11.18
C GLN A 51 1.41 -4.49 -11.31
N GLU A 52 1.07 -5.78 -11.20
CA GLU A 52 -0.32 -6.23 -11.30
C GLU A 52 -1.22 -5.60 -10.24
N LEU A 53 -0.73 -5.52 -9.01
CA LEU A 53 -1.49 -4.92 -7.92
C LEU A 53 -1.60 -3.41 -8.09
N PHE A 54 -0.54 -2.75 -8.55
CA PHE A 54 -0.59 -1.33 -8.83
C PHE A 54 -1.61 -1.02 -9.93
N THR A 55 -1.67 -1.84 -10.96
CA THR A 55 -2.63 -1.67 -12.05
C THR A 55 -4.07 -1.77 -11.54
N LEU A 56 -4.35 -2.72 -10.65
CA LEU A 56 -5.68 -2.84 -10.03
C LEU A 56 -6.04 -1.61 -9.22
N LEU A 57 -5.08 -1.07 -8.50
CA LEU A 57 -5.27 0.15 -7.71
C LEU A 57 -5.53 1.36 -8.61
N GLU A 58 -4.71 1.52 -9.64
CA GLU A 58 -4.79 2.65 -10.56
C GLU A 58 -6.10 2.64 -11.35
N SER A 59 -6.55 1.47 -11.78
CA SER A 59 -7.79 1.34 -12.54
C SER A 59 -9.05 1.50 -11.70
N GLY A 60 -8.91 1.44 -10.37
CA GLY A 60 -10.05 1.50 -9.46
C GLY A 60 -10.76 0.18 -9.25
N GLU A 61 -10.25 -0.93 -9.79
CA GLU A 61 -10.84 -2.25 -9.57
C GLU A 61 -10.73 -2.70 -8.12
N ARG A 62 -9.65 -2.29 -7.46
CA ARG A 62 -9.42 -2.57 -6.05
C ARG A 62 -9.03 -1.30 -5.31
N THR A 63 -9.48 -1.17 -4.07
CA THR A 63 -9.16 -0.02 -3.23
C THR A 63 -7.80 -0.21 -2.57
N LEU A 64 -7.26 0.88 -2.03
CA LEU A 64 -6.00 0.81 -1.28
C LEU A 64 -6.11 -0.14 -0.09
N LEU A 65 -7.26 -0.17 0.59
CA LEU A 65 -7.49 -1.09 1.70
C LEU A 65 -7.42 -2.55 1.23
N GLU A 66 -8.06 -2.87 0.10
CA GLU A 66 -8.02 -4.22 -0.45
C GLU A 66 -6.61 -4.63 -0.88
N ILE A 67 -5.88 -3.73 -1.54
CA ILE A 67 -4.50 -3.98 -1.93
C ILE A 67 -3.62 -4.20 -0.69
N SER A 68 -3.80 -3.39 0.34
CA SER A 68 -3.04 -3.53 1.58
C SER A 68 -3.29 -4.88 2.24
N CYS A 69 -4.55 -5.33 2.26
CA CYS A 69 -4.92 -6.62 2.80
C CYS A 69 -4.26 -7.76 2.02
N LYS A 70 -4.29 -7.68 0.68
CA LYS A 70 -3.66 -8.69 -0.18
C LYS A 70 -2.15 -8.76 0.08
N VAL A 71 -1.50 -7.62 0.23
CA VAL A 71 -0.05 -7.56 0.48
C VAL A 71 0.30 -8.12 1.85
N LYS A 72 -0.46 -7.76 2.89
CA LYS A 72 -0.16 -8.16 4.26
C LYS A 72 -0.52 -9.62 4.54
N HIS A 73 -1.65 -10.08 4.03
CA HIS A 73 -2.24 -11.37 4.42
C HIS A 73 -2.31 -12.37 3.27
N ASP A 74 -1.93 -11.97 2.08
CA ASP A 74 -1.88 -12.80 0.88
C ASP A 74 -3.23 -13.41 0.49
N TYR A 75 -4.32 -12.70 0.77
CA TYR A 75 -5.65 -13.05 0.30
C TYR A 75 -6.45 -11.79 0.00
N TRP A 76 -7.45 -11.94 -0.87
CA TRP A 76 -8.33 -10.83 -1.20
C TRP A 76 -9.50 -10.78 -0.21
N PRO A 77 -9.76 -9.61 0.41
CA PRO A 77 -10.95 -9.47 1.24
C PRO A 77 -12.20 -9.35 0.37
N PRO A 78 -13.41 -9.49 0.94
CA PRO A 78 -14.63 -9.17 0.22
C PRO A 78 -14.57 -7.74 -0.29
N LYS A 79 -15.17 -7.49 -1.48
CA LYS A 79 -15.20 -6.13 -2.04
C LYS A 79 -15.96 -5.19 -1.12
N VAL A 80 -15.40 -4.01 -0.91
CA VAL A 80 -16.03 -2.94 -0.14
C VAL A 80 -16.21 -1.72 -1.04
N THR A 81 -17.18 -0.86 -0.69
CA THR A 81 -17.36 0.41 -1.41
C THR A 81 -16.21 1.35 -1.06
N GLN A 82 -15.99 2.37 -1.89
CA GLN A 82 -14.97 3.36 -1.60
C GLN A 82 -15.21 4.05 -0.27
N GLU A 83 -16.48 4.31 0.07
CA GLU A 83 -16.85 4.91 1.33
C GLU A 83 -16.47 4.02 2.52
N GLU A 84 -16.73 2.72 2.42
CA GLU A 84 -16.36 1.77 3.46
C GLU A 84 -14.86 1.65 3.59
N ALA A 85 -14.14 1.64 2.46
CA ALA A 85 -12.68 1.57 2.46
C ALA A 85 -12.08 2.79 3.17
N ASP A 86 -12.57 3.99 2.86
CA ASP A 86 -12.09 5.23 3.47
C ASP A 86 -12.32 5.24 4.98
N ARG A 87 -13.51 4.79 5.40
CA ARG A 87 -13.86 4.73 6.80
C ARG A 87 -13.00 3.76 7.58
N ASN A 88 -12.72 2.60 7.01
CA ASN A 88 -11.91 1.57 7.66
C ASN A 88 -10.42 1.89 7.65
N PHE A 89 -9.97 2.71 6.72
CA PHE A 89 -8.57 3.07 6.61
C PHE A 89 -8.18 4.17 7.61
N LEU A 90 -9.14 4.97 7.99
CA LEU A 90 -8.95 6.05 8.95
C LEU A 90 -9.13 5.56 10.38
#